data_06db462cffd97844b5c2ff81e0c9c3f0
#
_entry.id   06db462cffd97844b5c2ff81e0c9c3f0
#
_cell.length_a   1.000
_cell.length_b   1.000
_cell.length_c   1.000
_cell.angle_alpha   90.00
_cell.angle_beta   90.00
_cell.angle_gamma   90.00
#
_symmetry.space_group_name_H-M   'P 1'
#
loop_
_entity.id
_entity.type
_entity.pdbx_description
1 polymer ?
#
loop_
_entity_poly.entity_id
_entity_poly.type
_entity_poly.pdbx_seq_one_letter_code
_entity_poly.pdbx_strand_id
1 'polypeptide(L)'
;MDFNTSKPIYRQITDYCYGRILDGAWEPDGRAPSVKELSVEMTVNTRTVLKSYDDMQALGILYQKRGLGCFVSPDAVEIIRRELRREFLDDTLPALRRDMTRLGITIEELTDRLREP
;
A
#
# COMPACT_ATOMS: atom_id res chain seq x y z
N MET A 1 3.91 9.60 12.68
CA MET A 1 3.71 9.38 11.25
C MET A 1 2.86 10.49 10.67
N ASP A 2 3.34 11.10 9.60
CA ASP A 2 2.61 12.18 8.93
C ASP A 2 1.68 11.59 7.88
N PHE A 3 0.43 12.02 7.88
CA PHE A 3 -0.56 11.54 6.93
C PHE A 3 -0.75 12.52 5.79
N ASN A 4 -0.79 11.99 4.58
CA ASN A 4 -1.12 12.75 3.39
C ASN A 4 -2.63 12.99 3.36
N THR A 5 -3.07 14.21 3.10
CA THR A 5 -4.49 14.57 3.08
C THR A 5 -5.22 14.12 1.81
N SER A 6 -4.50 13.69 0.76
CA SER A 6 -5.08 13.30 -0.52
C SER A 6 -5.70 11.90 -0.51
N LYS A 7 -5.43 11.09 0.52
CA LYS A 7 -5.95 9.71 0.64
C LYS A 7 -6.68 9.53 1.96
N PRO A 8 -7.69 8.65 2.01
CA PRO A 8 -8.31 8.26 3.28
C PRO A 8 -7.26 7.68 4.22
N ILE A 9 -7.46 7.85 5.52
CA ILE A 9 -6.49 7.38 6.52
C ILE A 9 -6.31 5.86 6.44
N TYR A 10 -7.39 5.08 6.25
CA TYR A 10 -7.26 3.63 6.17
C TYR A 10 -6.36 3.20 5.00
N ARG A 11 -6.38 3.95 3.88
CA ARG A 11 -5.54 3.66 2.72
C ARG A 11 -4.07 3.97 3.02
N GLN A 12 -3.80 5.02 3.78
CA GLN A 12 -2.44 5.35 4.20
C GLN A 12 -1.88 4.28 5.13
N ILE A 13 -2.74 3.71 5.99
CA ILE A 13 -2.37 2.57 6.83
C ILE A 13 -2.03 1.36 5.96
N THR A 14 -2.86 1.08 4.96
CA THR A 14 -2.62 -0.01 4.01
C THR A 14 -1.27 0.18 3.31
N ASP A 15 -0.99 1.39 2.83
CA ASP A 15 0.28 1.71 2.16
C ASP A 15 1.48 1.50 3.09
N TYR A 16 1.34 1.87 4.36
CA TYR A 16 2.37 1.61 5.37
C TYR A 16 2.61 0.10 5.52
N CYS A 17 1.55 -0.67 5.65
CA CYS A 17 1.65 -2.13 5.77
C CYS A 17 2.29 -2.74 4.52
N TYR A 18 1.89 -2.30 3.34
CA TYR A 18 2.50 -2.75 2.08
C TYR A 18 4.01 -2.51 2.10
N GLY A 19 4.43 -1.33 2.54
CA GLY A 19 5.85 -1.00 2.64
C GLY A 19 6.61 -1.94 3.58
N ARG A 20 6.01 -2.26 4.74
CA ARG A 20 6.63 -3.17 5.71
C ARG A 20 6.78 -4.59 5.16
N ILE A 21 5.80 -5.03 4.37
CA ILE A 21 5.85 -6.35 3.72
C ILE A 21 6.89 -6.34 2.58
N LEU A 22 6.86 -5.29 1.74
CA LEU A 22 7.76 -5.21 0.60
C LEU A 22 9.23 -5.09 1.00
N ASP A 23 9.52 -4.41 2.12
CA ASP A 23 10.91 -4.25 2.59
C ASP A 23 11.38 -5.41 3.48
N GLY A 24 10.53 -6.40 3.72
CA GLY A 24 10.88 -7.60 4.47
C GLY A 24 10.75 -7.48 5.98
N ALA A 25 10.29 -6.34 6.50
CA ALA A 25 10.09 -6.18 7.94
C ALA A 25 8.98 -7.10 8.47
N TRP A 26 7.95 -7.31 7.68
CA TRP A 26 6.90 -8.31 7.96
C TRP A 26 7.11 -9.47 6.98
N GLU A 27 7.64 -10.56 7.47
CA GLU A 27 8.07 -11.68 6.63
C GLU A 27 6.91 -12.58 6.20
N PRO A 28 7.05 -13.29 5.07
CA PRO A 28 6.05 -14.30 4.67
C PRO A 28 5.84 -15.32 5.78
N ASP A 29 4.57 -15.65 6.04
CA ASP A 29 4.13 -16.54 7.14
C ASP A 29 4.52 -16.03 8.52
N GLY A 30 5.04 -14.80 8.63
CA GLY A 30 5.28 -14.14 9.89
C GLY A 30 4.01 -13.49 10.44
N ARG A 31 3.98 -13.30 11.75
CA ARG A 31 2.85 -12.68 12.42
C ARG A 31 2.89 -11.17 12.16
N ALA A 32 1.80 -10.61 11.64
CA ALA A 32 1.61 -9.16 11.55
C ALA A 32 1.22 -8.61 12.92
N PRO A 33 1.47 -7.32 13.21
CA PRO A 33 0.94 -6.72 14.43
C PRO A 33 -0.58 -6.88 14.49
N SER A 34 -1.12 -7.02 15.69
CA SER A 34 -2.57 -7.05 15.87
C SER A 34 -3.15 -5.67 15.51
N VAL A 35 -4.46 -5.63 15.25
CA VAL A 35 -5.16 -4.37 15.00
C VAL A 35 -4.89 -3.38 16.14
N LYS A 36 -4.97 -3.86 17.39
CA LYS A 36 -4.73 -3.00 18.56
C LYS A 36 -3.27 -2.53 18.64
N GLU A 37 -2.32 -3.44 18.42
CA GLU A 37 -0.90 -3.09 18.43
C GLU A 37 -0.59 -2.02 17.39
N LEU A 38 -1.10 -2.18 16.17
CA LEU A 38 -0.85 -1.22 15.10
C LEU A 38 -1.55 0.12 15.38
N SER A 39 -2.76 0.09 15.93
CA SER A 39 -3.48 1.31 16.26
C SER A 39 -2.73 2.15 17.30
N VAL A 40 -2.12 1.50 18.28
CA VAL A 40 -1.29 2.19 19.29
C VAL A 40 -0.02 2.73 18.65
N GLU A 41 0.67 1.91 17.85
CA GLU A 41 1.91 2.31 17.19
C GLU A 41 1.71 3.53 16.29
N MET A 42 0.63 3.55 15.52
CA MET A 42 0.35 4.62 14.56
C MET A 42 -0.50 5.76 15.14
N THR A 43 -1.00 5.59 16.34
CA THR A 43 -1.89 6.57 17.01
C THR A 43 -3.13 6.83 16.15
N VAL A 44 -3.81 5.75 15.75
CA VAL A 44 -5.04 5.82 14.93
C VAL A 44 -6.12 4.95 15.56
N ASN A 45 -7.37 5.19 15.14
CA ASN A 45 -8.52 4.44 15.62
C ASN A 45 -8.43 2.98 15.18
N THR A 46 -8.78 2.04 16.08
CA THR A 46 -8.77 0.61 15.78
C THR A 46 -9.68 0.25 14.62
N ARG A 47 -10.81 0.93 14.46
CA ARG A 47 -11.72 0.69 13.34
C ARG A 47 -11.06 0.99 11.99
N THR A 48 -10.23 2.02 11.95
CA THR A 48 -9.52 2.40 10.73
C THR A 48 -8.47 1.36 10.37
N VAL A 49 -7.74 0.83 11.36
CA VAL A 49 -6.79 -0.26 11.16
C VAL A 49 -7.54 -1.53 10.71
N LEU A 50 -8.67 -1.83 11.35
CA LEU A 50 -9.46 -3.01 11.00
C LEU A 50 -9.90 -2.97 9.54
N LYS A 51 -10.33 -1.80 9.04
CA LYS A 51 -10.71 -1.67 7.63
C LYS A 51 -9.54 -2.01 6.70
N SER A 52 -8.34 -1.53 7.00
CA SER A 52 -7.14 -1.87 6.24
C SER A 52 -6.87 -3.38 6.28
N TYR A 53 -6.96 -3.99 7.45
CA TYR A 53 -6.69 -5.42 7.59
C TYR A 53 -7.74 -6.26 6.87
N ASP A 54 -9.01 -5.86 6.94
CA ASP A 54 -10.08 -6.54 6.21
C ASP A 54 -9.84 -6.49 4.70
N ASP A 55 -9.45 -5.33 4.18
CA ASP A 55 -9.13 -5.18 2.75
C ASP A 55 -7.95 -6.07 2.36
N MET A 56 -6.89 -6.09 3.17
CA MET A 56 -5.71 -6.93 2.89
C MET A 56 -6.03 -8.42 2.98
N GLN A 57 -6.91 -8.81 3.90
CA GLN A 57 -7.37 -10.20 3.98
C GLN A 57 -8.21 -10.58 2.77
N ALA A 58 -9.08 -9.68 2.32
CA ALA A 58 -9.90 -9.92 1.13
C ALA A 58 -9.04 -10.14 -0.12
N LEU A 59 -7.90 -9.45 -0.20
CA LEU A 59 -6.95 -9.59 -1.31
C LEU A 59 -6.03 -10.81 -1.17
N GLY A 60 -6.04 -11.47 -0.01
CA GLY A 60 -5.16 -12.61 0.24
C GLY A 60 -3.75 -12.23 0.69
N ILE A 61 -3.52 -10.95 1.05
CA ILE A 61 -2.23 -10.48 1.53
C ILE A 61 -1.97 -10.91 2.97
N LEU A 62 -3.02 -10.87 3.79
CA LEU A 62 -2.98 -11.35 5.18
C LEU A 62 -3.97 -12.50 5.34
N TYR A 63 -3.72 -13.35 6.31
CA TYR A 63 -4.64 -14.43 6.66
C TYR A 63 -4.70 -14.61 8.19
N GLN A 64 -5.84 -15.10 8.66
CA GLN A 64 -6.04 -15.36 10.09
C GLN A 64 -5.69 -16.78 10.42
N LYS A 65 -5.02 -16.96 11.57
CA LYS A 65 -4.91 -18.27 12.24
C LYS A 65 -5.67 -18.17 13.55
N ARG A 66 -6.70 -18.96 13.68
CA ARG A 66 -7.58 -18.94 14.84
C ARG A 66 -6.79 -19.08 16.14
N GLY A 67 -6.94 -18.12 17.05
CA GLY A 67 -6.26 -18.12 18.35
C GLY A 67 -4.80 -17.66 18.28
N LEU A 68 -4.24 -17.45 17.10
CA LEU A 68 -2.83 -17.08 16.95
C LEU A 68 -2.63 -15.68 16.36
N GLY A 69 -3.63 -15.13 15.67
CA GLY A 69 -3.58 -13.79 15.12
C GLY A 69 -3.54 -13.74 13.61
N CYS A 70 -3.06 -12.63 13.10
CA CYS A 70 -3.01 -12.31 11.67
C CYS A 70 -1.59 -12.51 11.15
N PHE A 71 -1.47 -13.14 9.99
CA PHE A 71 -0.18 -13.52 9.41
C PHE A 71 -0.07 -13.04 7.98
N VAL A 72 1.16 -12.82 7.53
CA VAL A 72 1.47 -12.40 6.16
C VAL A 72 1.45 -13.63 5.26
N SER A 73 0.69 -13.57 4.16
CA SER A 73 0.62 -14.67 3.19
C SER A 73 1.97 -14.88 2.51
N PRO A 74 2.31 -16.13 2.13
CA PRO A 74 3.58 -16.37 1.44
C PRO A 74 3.67 -15.64 0.10
N ASP A 75 2.54 -15.34 -0.56
CA ASP A 75 2.50 -14.61 -1.84
C ASP A 75 2.20 -13.12 -1.67
N ALA A 76 2.29 -12.59 -0.45
CA ALA A 76 1.89 -11.20 -0.17
C ALA A 76 2.60 -10.19 -1.05
N VAL A 77 3.92 -10.32 -1.22
CA VAL A 77 4.71 -9.39 -2.04
C VAL A 77 4.19 -9.37 -3.49
N GLU A 78 3.92 -10.53 -4.04
CA GLU A 78 3.43 -10.65 -5.42
C GLU A 78 2.05 -10.03 -5.57
N ILE A 79 1.15 -10.28 -4.61
CA ILE A 79 -0.20 -9.71 -4.61
C ILE A 79 -0.14 -8.20 -4.50
N ILE A 80 0.69 -7.68 -3.59
CA ILE A 80 0.85 -6.24 -3.40
C ILE A 80 1.36 -5.58 -4.69
N ARG A 81 2.38 -6.16 -5.31
CA ARG A 81 2.93 -5.62 -6.56
C ARG A 81 1.88 -5.57 -7.65
N ARG A 82 1.05 -6.60 -7.77
CA ARG A 82 -0.03 -6.66 -8.74
C ARG A 82 -1.05 -5.54 -8.49
N GLU A 83 -1.44 -5.34 -7.23
CA GLU A 83 -2.38 -4.28 -6.86
C GLU A 83 -1.80 -2.89 -7.13
N LEU A 84 -0.56 -2.64 -6.72
CA LEU A 84 0.09 -1.35 -6.93
C LEU A 84 0.32 -1.07 -8.41
N ARG A 85 0.67 -2.11 -9.19
CA ARG A 85 0.83 -1.98 -10.63
C ARG A 85 -0.49 -1.60 -11.30
N ARG A 86 -1.59 -2.26 -10.91
CA ARG A 86 -2.91 -1.95 -11.44
C ARG A 86 -3.29 -0.51 -11.14
N GLU A 87 -3.12 -0.06 -9.90
CA GLU A 87 -3.41 1.32 -9.52
C GLU A 87 -2.57 2.32 -10.30
N PHE A 88 -1.29 2.02 -10.48
CA PHE A 88 -0.40 2.91 -11.24
C PHE A 88 -0.90 3.08 -12.67
N LEU A 89 -1.21 1.98 -13.34
CA LEU A 89 -1.63 2.02 -14.74
C LEU A 89 -3.03 2.60 -14.92
N ASP A 90 -3.94 2.36 -13.98
CA ASP A 90 -5.34 2.78 -14.09
C ASP A 90 -5.60 4.18 -13.54
N ASP A 91 -4.85 4.62 -12.55
CA ASP A 91 -5.09 5.88 -11.85
C ASP A 91 -3.94 6.88 -11.99
N THR A 92 -2.72 6.46 -11.65
CA THR A 92 -1.55 7.36 -11.66
C THR A 92 -1.16 7.78 -13.07
N LEU A 93 -1.12 6.83 -13.99
CA LEU A 93 -0.72 7.11 -15.36
C LEU A 93 -1.70 8.04 -16.10
N PRO A 94 -3.03 7.83 -16.01
CA PRO A 94 -3.97 8.79 -16.60
C PRO A 94 -3.87 10.18 -15.98
N ALA A 95 -3.62 10.28 -14.67
CA ALA A 95 -3.42 11.57 -14.01
C ALA A 95 -2.16 12.26 -14.52
N LEU A 96 -1.08 11.50 -14.68
CA LEU A 96 0.16 12.01 -15.26
C LEU A 96 -0.07 12.54 -16.68
N ARG A 97 -0.82 11.81 -17.49
CA ARG A 97 -1.14 12.25 -18.87
C ARG A 97 -1.88 13.59 -18.86
N ARG A 98 -2.86 13.75 -17.96
CA ARG A 98 -3.59 15.02 -17.85
C ARG A 98 -2.68 16.16 -17.44
N ASP A 99 -1.78 15.93 -16.49
CA ASP A 99 -0.84 16.95 -16.04
C ASP A 99 0.13 17.35 -17.15
N MET A 100 0.63 16.36 -17.89
CA MET A 100 1.51 16.62 -19.04
C MET A 100 0.84 17.50 -20.08
N THR A 101 -0.42 17.20 -20.39
CA THR A 101 -1.20 17.99 -21.35
C THR A 101 -1.33 19.44 -20.88
N ARG A 102 -1.67 19.65 -19.61
CA ARG A 102 -1.83 21.00 -19.04
C ARG A 102 -0.53 21.79 -19.07
N LEU A 103 0.59 21.12 -18.81
CA LEU A 103 1.88 21.77 -18.67
C LEU A 103 2.68 21.81 -19.98
N GLY A 104 2.16 21.22 -21.06
CA GLY A 104 2.86 21.17 -22.34
C GLY A 104 4.11 20.28 -22.29
N ILE A 105 4.13 19.28 -21.42
CA ILE A 105 5.25 18.36 -21.33
C ILE A 105 5.06 17.24 -22.36
N THR A 106 6.09 17.03 -23.20
CA THR A 106 6.05 15.99 -24.22
C THR A 106 6.54 14.64 -23.66
N ILE A 107 6.21 13.57 -24.38
CA ILE A 107 6.70 12.23 -24.02
C ILE A 107 8.23 12.20 -24.08
N GLU A 108 8.83 12.86 -25.07
CA GLU A 108 10.28 12.95 -25.23
C GLU A 108 10.93 13.63 -24.02
N GLU A 109 10.36 14.74 -23.58
CA GLU A 109 10.86 15.47 -22.41
C GLU A 109 10.75 14.62 -21.16
N LEU A 110 9.62 13.95 -20.98
CA LEU A 110 9.42 13.06 -19.81
C LEU A 110 10.41 11.89 -19.86
N THR A 111 10.57 11.28 -21.02
CA THR A 111 11.49 10.14 -21.19
C THR A 111 12.92 10.55 -20.85
N ASP A 112 13.35 11.71 -21.31
CA ASP A 112 14.69 12.24 -21.01
C ASP A 112 14.89 12.41 -19.51
N ARG A 113 13.89 12.98 -18.83
CA ARG A 113 13.95 13.17 -17.37
C ARG A 113 14.00 11.83 -16.60
N LEU A 114 13.24 10.84 -17.07
CA LEU A 114 13.21 9.53 -16.42
C LEU A 114 14.53 8.78 -16.59
N ARG A 115 15.33 9.09 -17.61
CA ARG A 115 16.63 8.47 -17.84
C ARG A 115 17.75 9.11 -17.03
N GLU A 116 17.51 10.27 -16.46
CA GLU A 116 18.51 10.93 -15.61
C GLU A 116 18.66 10.14 -14.30
N PRO A 117 19.90 9.94 -13.78
CA PRO A 117 20.12 9.24 -12.52
C PRO A 117 19.62 10.02 -11.32
#